data_446055a9b30b9c65e7f1ed04bab20ba1
#
_entry.id   446055a9b30b9c65e7f1ed04bab20ba1
#
_cell.length_a   1.000
_cell.length_b   1.000
_cell.length_c   1.000
_cell.angle_alpha   90.00
_cell.angle_beta   90.00
_cell.angle_gamma   90.00
#
_symmetry.space_group_name_H-M   'P 1'
#
loop_
_entity.id
_entity.type
_entity.pdbx_description
1 polymer ?
#
loop_
_entity_poly.entity_id
_entity_poly.type
_entity_poly.pdbx_seq_one_letter_code
_entity_poly.pdbx_strand_id
1 'polypeptide(L)'
;EAAARAAMEMAGIGPETVGVCLVPTITADYITPSTACVLQNRLDLPEDTVCFDLNAACSGFVYGLHTAQALLAASPRKYGLVVCSEVLTRITNYTDRGTCILFGDGAAAAVVEYGETYPPMPTVLGARGTWDILNGPGINRGAEPVLYMEGTAVFRFAVETVPRCMDQVLDRAGLALEDVDEFVFHQANRRILEHIRKKC
;
A
#
# COMPACT_ATOMS: atom_id res chain seq x y z
N GLU A 1 13.31 5.08 -5.27
CA GLU A 1 14.35 4.44 -6.11
C GLU A 1 15.12 3.38 -5.32
N ALA A 2 15.77 3.72 -4.20
CA ALA A 2 16.60 2.78 -3.44
C ALA A 2 15.85 1.50 -3.04
N ALA A 3 14.63 1.60 -2.50
CA ALA A 3 13.81 0.45 -2.15
C ALA A 3 13.48 -0.44 -3.37
N ALA A 4 13.21 0.18 -4.53
CA ALA A 4 12.91 -0.54 -5.76
C ALA A 4 14.13 -1.34 -6.26
N ARG A 5 15.33 -0.71 -6.28
CA ARG A 5 16.58 -1.39 -6.66
C ARG A 5 16.89 -2.56 -5.71
N ALA A 6 16.76 -2.34 -4.40
CA ALA A 6 16.98 -3.39 -3.42
C ALA A 6 16.01 -4.58 -3.60
N ALA A 7 14.73 -4.31 -3.89
CA ALA A 7 13.75 -5.38 -4.13
C ALA A 7 14.07 -6.18 -5.41
N MET A 8 14.48 -5.50 -6.50
CA MET A 8 14.88 -6.16 -7.74
C MET A 8 16.15 -6.99 -7.54
N GLU A 9 17.15 -6.47 -6.82
CA GLU A 9 18.38 -7.19 -6.46
C GLU A 9 18.08 -8.44 -5.63
N MET A 10 17.24 -8.32 -4.59
CA MET A 10 16.82 -9.46 -3.78
C MET A 10 16.07 -10.54 -4.58
N ALA A 11 15.29 -10.12 -5.57
CA ALA A 11 14.57 -11.02 -6.46
C ALA A 11 15.47 -11.60 -7.59
N GLY A 12 16.66 -11.06 -7.79
CA GLY A 12 17.58 -11.47 -8.85
C GLY A 12 17.05 -11.18 -10.25
N ILE A 13 16.32 -10.06 -10.44
CA ILE A 13 15.72 -9.69 -11.73
C ILE A 13 16.33 -8.41 -12.30
N GLY A 14 16.40 -8.35 -13.63
CA GLY A 14 16.76 -7.14 -14.37
C GLY A 14 15.56 -6.26 -14.71
N PRO A 15 15.78 -4.96 -14.99
CA PRO A 15 14.72 -4.02 -15.32
C PRO A 15 13.92 -4.43 -16.56
N GLU A 16 14.52 -5.07 -17.54
CA GLU A 16 13.92 -5.53 -18.78
C GLU A 16 12.80 -6.57 -18.59
N THR A 17 12.73 -7.18 -17.39
CA THR A 17 11.75 -8.21 -17.07
C THR A 17 10.48 -7.67 -16.40
N VAL A 18 10.48 -6.38 -16.04
CA VAL A 18 9.38 -5.73 -15.32
C VAL A 18 8.31 -5.25 -16.30
N GLY A 19 7.08 -5.75 -16.16
CA GLY A 19 5.93 -5.37 -16.99
C GLY A 19 4.98 -4.37 -16.34
N VAL A 20 5.03 -4.27 -15.01
CA VAL A 20 4.15 -3.39 -14.22
C VAL A 20 4.95 -2.71 -13.13
N CYS A 21 4.81 -1.39 -12.97
CA CYS A 21 5.37 -0.61 -11.87
C CYS A 21 4.29 0.26 -11.26
N LEU A 22 3.87 -0.04 -10.04
CA LEU A 22 2.85 0.69 -9.29
C LEU A 22 3.46 1.38 -8.09
N VAL A 23 3.04 2.63 -7.85
CA VAL A 23 3.46 3.38 -6.66
C VAL A 23 2.24 3.77 -5.82
N PRO A 24 1.89 2.96 -4.81
CA PRO A 24 0.98 3.40 -3.77
C PRO A 24 1.58 4.58 -2.99
N THR A 25 0.95 5.76 -3.10
CA THR A 25 1.38 6.99 -2.40
C THR A 25 0.26 8.02 -2.33
N ILE A 26 0.27 8.86 -1.28
CA ILE A 26 -0.54 10.07 -1.13
C ILE A 26 0.32 11.33 -1.09
N THR A 27 1.63 11.18 -1.14
CA THR A 27 2.63 12.26 -1.03
C THR A 27 3.56 12.33 -2.24
N ALA A 28 3.01 12.04 -3.44
CA ALA A 28 3.77 12.14 -4.68
C ALA A 28 4.44 13.51 -4.85
N ASP A 29 5.64 13.55 -5.42
CA ASP A 29 6.35 14.80 -5.68
C ASP A 29 5.66 15.66 -6.75
N TYR A 30 4.99 15.03 -7.70
CA TYR A 30 4.27 15.66 -8.81
C TYR A 30 2.88 15.05 -8.96
N ILE A 31 1.93 15.85 -9.42
CA ILE A 31 0.63 15.33 -9.88
C ILE A 31 0.82 14.59 -11.21
N THR A 32 1.71 15.13 -12.06
CA THR A 32 2.11 14.54 -13.34
C THR A 32 3.53 15.01 -13.68
N PRO A 33 4.41 14.13 -14.13
CA PRO A 33 4.20 12.67 -14.29
C PRO A 33 4.01 11.98 -12.94
N SER A 34 3.41 10.78 -12.96
CA SER A 34 3.30 9.95 -11.75
C SER A 34 4.69 9.53 -11.23
N THR A 35 4.79 9.25 -9.94
CA THR A 35 6.02 8.73 -9.33
C THR A 35 6.47 7.44 -9.99
N ALA A 36 5.52 6.57 -10.38
CA ALA A 36 5.80 5.35 -11.12
C ALA A 36 6.47 5.63 -12.48
N CYS A 37 6.03 6.66 -13.22
CA CYS A 37 6.69 7.05 -14.47
C CYS A 37 8.10 7.61 -14.25
N VAL A 38 8.30 8.36 -13.16
CA VAL A 38 9.65 8.84 -12.78
C VAL A 38 10.55 7.65 -12.44
N LEU A 39 10.04 6.64 -11.71
CA LEU A 39 10.78 5.43 -11.39
C LEU A 39 11.09 4.60 -12.65
N GLN A 40 10.15 4.48 -13.58
CA GLN A 40 10.36 3.79 -14.85
C GLN A 40 11.61 4.30 -15.55
N ASN A 41 11.75 5.61 -15.68
CA ASN A 41 12.93 6.24 -16.29
C ASN A 41 14.21 6.02 -15.46
N ARG A 42 14.14 6.21 -14.12
CA ARG A 42 15.31 6.10 -13.24
C ARG A 42 15.83 4.67 -13.05
N LEU A 43 14.97 3.69 -13.24
CA LEU A 43 15.29 2.28 -13.12
C LEU A 43 15.57 1.62 -14.46
N ASP A 44 15.51 2.39 -15.56
CA ASP A 44 15.66 1.91 -16.93
C ASP A 44 14.67 0.78 -17.28
N LEU A 45 13.42 0.88 -16.74
CA LEU A 45 12.37 -0.07 -17.10
C LEU A 45 11.93 0.17 -18.54
N PRO A 46 11.46 -0.86 -19.27
CA PRO A 46 10.98 -0.72 -20.65
C PRO A 46 9.87 0.33 -20.78
N GLU A 47 9.81 1.02 -21.91
CA GLU A 47 8.80 2.06 -22.18
C GLU A 47 7.36 1.52 -22.22
N ASP A 48 7.19 0.24 -22.50
CA ASP A 48 5.91 -0.47 -22.48
C ASP A 48 5.55 -1.06 -21.10
N THR A 49 6.31 -0.74 -20.04
CA THR A 49 5.95 -1.05 -18.66
C THR A 49 4.73 -0.21 -18.24
N VAL A 50 3.71 -0.87 -17.71
CA VAL A 50 2.51 -0.17 -17.19
C VAL A 50 2.87 0.55 -15.90
N CYS A 51 2.79 1.90 -15.89
CA CYS A 51 3.23 2.74 -14.77
C CYS A 51 2.15 3.72 -14.34
N PHE A 52 1.74 3.68 -13.07
CA PHE A 52 0.90 4.72 -12.46
C PHE A 52 0.96 4.69 -10.93
N ASP A 53 0.62 5.82 -10.32
CA ASP A 53 0.47 5.93 -8.87
C ASP A 53 -0.95 5.51 -8.45
N LEU A 54 -1.07 4.96 -7.24
CA LEU A 54 -2.32 4.47 -6.68
C LEU A 54 -2.56 5.10 -5.30
N ASN A 55 -3.70 5.76 -5.13
CA ASN A 55 -4.10 6.33 -3.84
C ASN A 55 -5.10 5.41 -3.13
N ALA A 56 -4.60 4.66 -2.16
CA ALA A 56 -5.39 3.88 -1.21
C ALA A 56 -4.82 4.00 0.22
N ALA A 57 -4.08 5.07 0.48
CA ALA A 57 -3.47 5.38 1.77
C ALA A 57 -2.81 4.15 2.42
N CYS A 58 -3.11 3.86 3.71
CA CYS A 58 -2.54 2.74 4.46
C CYS A 58 -2.80 1.35 3.86
N SER A 59 -3.81 1.21 2.99
CA SER A 59 -4.11 -0.03 2.27
C SER A 59 -3.38 -0.12 0.92
N GLY A 60 -2.61 0.91 0.55
CA GLY A 60 -1.97 1.04 -0.76
C GLY A 60 -1.17 -0.17 -1.19
N PHE A 61 -0.39 -0.78 -0.27
CA PHE A 61 0.39 -1.97 -0.59
C PHE A 61 -0.49 -3.15 -1.00
N VAL A 62 -1.56 -3.44 -0.25
CA VAL A 62 -2.48 -4.55 -0.55
C VAL A 62 -3.22 -4.31 -1.87
N TYR A 63 -3.69 -3.08 -2.11
CA TYR A 63 -4.28 -2.69 -3.40
C TYR A 63 -3.27 -2.79 -4.54
N GLY A 64 -2.03 -2.36 -4.31
CA GLY A 64 -0.93 -2.46 -5.26
C GLY A 64 -0.64 -3.90 -5.67
N LEU A 65 -0.52 -4.82 -4.70
CA LEU A 65 -0.31 -6.24 -4.97
C LEU A 65 -1.44 -6.85 -5.81
N HIS A 66 -2.70 -6.60 -5.42
CA HIS A 66 -3.86 -7.09 -6.16
C HIS A 66 -3.93 -6.54 -7.59
N THR A 67 -3.67 -5.25 -7.74
CA THR A 67 -3.67 -4.58 -9.05
C THR A 67 -2.52 -5.09 -9.93
N ALA A 68 -1.32 -5.26 -9.35
CA ALA A 68 -0.17 -5.81 -10.08
C ALA A 68 -0.46 -7.22 -10.59
N GLN A 69 -1.03 -8.10 -9.76
CA GLN A 69 -1.43 -9.44 -10.16
C GLN A 69 -2.41 -9.42 -11.35
N ALA A 70 -3.44 -8.56 -11.28
CA ALA A 70 -4.45 -8.45 -12.33
C ALA A 70 -3.84 -7.92 -13.66
N LEU A 71 -2.93 -6.97 -13.60
CA LEU A 71 -2.28 -6.41 -14.78
C LEU A 71 -1.25 -7.37 -15.38
N LEU A 72 -0.51 -8.10 -14.55
CA LEU A 72 0.47 -9.07 -14.99
C LEU A 72 -0.17 -10.23 -15.75
N ALA A 73 -1.41 -10.60 -15.42
CA ALA A 73 -2.15 -11.63 -16.15
C ALA A 73 -2.35 -11.31 -17.65
N ALA A 74 -2.26 -10.03 -18.03
CA ALA A 74 -2.34 -9.57 -19.41
C ALA A 74 -0.99 -9.03 -19.95
N SER A 75 0.08 -9.11 -19.16
CA SER A 75 1.41 -8.59 -19.53
C SER A 75 2.24 -9.65 -20.24
N PRO A 76 3.08 -9.28 -21.23
CA PRO A 76 4.08 -10.19 -21.80
C PRO A 76 5.23 -10.51 -20.84
N ARG A 77 5.37 -9.73 -19.75
CA ARG A 77 6.41 -9.91 -18.72
C ARG A 77 5.79 -10.40 -17.43
N LYS A 78 6.51 -11.23 -16.72
CA LYS A 78 5.97 -11.90 -15.53
C LYS A 78 6.21 -11.16 -14.21
N TYR A 79 7.05 -10.11 -14.18
CA TYR A 79 7.36 -9.40 -12.96
C TYR A 79 6.68 -8.04 -12.87
N GLY A 80 6.15 -7.74 -11.68
CA GLY A 80 5.64 -6.44 -11.29
C GLY A 80 6.42 -5.88 -10.11
N LEU A 81 6.56 -4.57 -10.07
CA LEU A 81 7.18 -3.83 -8.98
C LEU A 81 6.12 -2.98 -8.28
N VAL A 82 5.92 -3.21 -7.00
CA VAL A 82 5.03 -2.40 -6.14
C VAL A 82 5.91 -1.63 -5.16
N VAL A 83 5.96 -0.30 -5.31
CA VAL A 83 6.84 0.58 -4.52
C VAL A 83 6.00 1.53 -3.70
N CYS A 84 5.87 1.28 -2.40
CA CYS A 84 5.25 2.23 -1.48
C CYS A 84 6.27 3.28 -1.05
N SER A 85 5.89 4.55 -1.13
CA SER A 85 6.77 5.65 -0.71
C SER A 85 5.92 6.79 -0.18
N GLU A 86 6.24 7.23 1.04
CA GLU A 86 5.54 8.34 1.67
C GLU A 86 6.52 9.32 2.32
N VAL A 87 6.20 10.61 2.21
CA VAL A 87 6.85 11.72 2.90
C VAL A 87 5.77 12.44 3.72
N LEU A 88 5.24 11.73 4.73
CA LEU A 88 4.12 12.23 5.55
C LEU A 88 4.51 13.43 6.41
N THR A 89 5.80 13.63 6.66
CA THR A 89 6.29 14.83 7.34
C THR A 89 5.92 16.14 6.63
N ARG A 90 5.72 16.12 5.29
CA ARG A 90 5.26 17.28 4.49
C ARG A 90 3.84 17.73 4.81
N ILE A 91 3.00 16.82 5.29
CA ILE A 91 1.57 17.07 5.55
C ILE A 91 1.19 16.88 7.02
N THR A 92 2.17 16.68 7.89
CA THR A 92 1.95 16.51 9.34
C THR A 92 1.90 17.85 10.03
N ASN A 93 0.87 18.07 10.88
CA ASN A 93 0.81 19.21 11.79
C ASN A 93 1.60 18.92 13.06
N TYR A 94 2.79 19.48 13.20
CA TYR A 94 3.67 19.26 14.35
C TYR A 94 3.19 19.93 15.64
N THR A 95 2.15 20.76 15.59
CA THR A 95 1.52 21.34 16.80
C THR A 95 0.39 20.46 17.34
N ASP A 96 -0.10 19.50 16.54
CA ASP A 96 -1.10 18.53 16.96
C ASP A 96 -0.42 17.24 17.46
N ARG A 97 -0.37 17.08 18.77
CA ARG A 97 0.21 15.90 19.42
C ARG A 97 -0.58 14.61 19.17
N GLY A 98 -1.81 14.69 18.70
CA GLY A 98 -2.64 13.53 18.36
C GLY A 98 -2.21 12.84 17.07
N THR A 99 -1.57 13.58 16.17
CA THR A 99 -1.16 13.10 14.85
C THR A 99 0.35 13.10 14.62
N CYS A 100 1.08 14.12 15.09
CA CYS A 100 2.50 14.29 14.76
C CYS A 100 3.42 13.13 15.19
N ILE A 101 3.03 12.34 16.20
CA ILE A 101 3.80 11.20 16.69
C ILE A 101 3.50 9.89 15.94
N LEU A 102 2.53 9.89 15.04
CA LEU A 102 2.05 8.68 14.36
C LEU A 102 2.55 8.54 12.93
N PHE A 103 2.86 9.65 12.29
CA PHE A 103 3.19 9.70 10.87
C PHE A 103 4.66 10.02 10.64
N GLY A 104 5.27 9.34 9.69
CA GLY A 104 6.66 9.51 9.31
C GLY A 104 6.91 9.16 7.86
N ASP A 105 8.14 9.30 7.44
CA ASP A 105 8.59 9.05 6.07
C ASP A 105 9.13 7.64 5.95
N GLY A 106 8.89 7.03 4.80
CA GLY A 106 9.39 5.69 4.54
C GLY A 106 9.14 5.23 3.11
N ALA A 107 9.94 4.26 2.69
CA ALA A 107 9.75 3.58 1.42
C ALA A 107 10.09 2.10 1.53
N ALA A 108 9.28 1.27 0.89
CA ALA A 108 9.51 -0.15 0.73
C ALA A 108 9.04 -0.60 -0.65
N ALA A 109 9.58 -1.72 -1.14
CA ALA A 109 9.16 -2.26 -2.42
C ALA A 109 9.07 -3.79 -2.37
N ALA A 110 8.20 -4.34 -3.21
CA ALA A 110 8.09 -5.77 -3.45
C ALA A 110 8.11 -6.06 -4.95
N VAL A 111 8.78 -7.15 -5.32
CA VAL A 111 8.66 -7.76 -6.64
C VAL A 111 7.56 -8.81 -6.57
N VAL A 112 6.62 -8.75 -7.50
CA VAL A 112 5.54 -9.73 -7.69
C VAL A 112 5.82 -10.53 -8.94
N GLU A 113 5.83 -11.83 -8.83
CA GLU A 113 5.91 -12.73 -9.99
C GLU A 113 4.53 -13.27 -10.34
N TYR A 114 4.19 -13.24 -11.61
CA TYR A 114 3.00 -13.90 -12.16
C TYR A 114 3.41 -15.16 -12.93
N GLY A 115 2.65 -16.23 -12.70
CA GLY A 115 2.80 -17.48 -13.45
C GLY A 115 1.47 -18.23 -13.46
N GLU A 116 1.13 -18.86 -14.57
CA GLU A 116 -0.13 -19.59 -14.74
C GLU A 116 -0.30 -20.75 -13.74
N THR A 117 0.80 -21.23 -13.19
CA THR A 117 0.81 -22.33 -12.20
C THR A 117 0.59 -21.84 -10.77
N TYR A 118 0.69 -20.54 -10.52
CA TYR A 118 0.46 -19.96 -9.19
C TYR A 118 -1.03 -19.70 -8.98
N PRO A 119 -1.60 -20.12 -7.85
CA PRO A 119 -2.98 -19.76 -7.53
C PRO A 119 -3.11 -18.23 -7.39
N PRO A 120 -4.26 -17.66 -7.78
CA PRO A 120 -4.53 -16.26 -7.49
C PRO A 120 -4.41 -15.99 -5.99
N MET A 121 -3.77 -14.88 -5.62
CA MET A 121 -3.67 -14.44 -4.23
C MET A 121 -5.05 -14.03 -3.71
N PRO A 122 -5.64 -14.73 -2.74
CA PRO A 122 -6.92 -14.33 -2.17
C PRO A 122 -6.82 -12.95 -1.56
N THR A 123 -7.69 -12.04 -1.96
CA THR A 123 -7.64 -10.64 -1.51
C THR A 123 -9.03 -10.13 -1.19
N VAL A 124 -9.17 -9.41 -0.09
CA VAL A 124 -10.39 -8.70 0.30
C VAL A 124 -10.11 -7.20 0.27
N LEU A 125 -10.78 -6.49 -0.60
CA LEU A 125 -10.66 -5.04 -0.72
C LEU A 125 -12.01 -4.37 -0.41
N GLY A 126 -11.95 -3.15 0.13
CA GLY A 126 -13.14 -2.38 0.45
C GLY A 126 -12.78 -0.96 0.89
N ALA A 127 -13.78 -0.08 0.95
CA ALA A 127 -13.60 1.29 1.40
C ALA A 127 -14.80 1.77 2.21
N ARG A 128 -14.52 2.65 3.19
CA ARG A 128 -15.53 3.42 3.91
C ARG A 128 -15.20 4.90 3.72
N GLY A 129 -15.98 5.61 2.94
CA GLY A 129 -15.71 7.00 2.49
C GLY A 129 -16.04 8.06 3.55
N THR A 130 -15.67 7.86 4.81
CA THR A 130 -15.86 8.81 5.92
C THR A 130 -14.71 9.81 5.97
N TRP A 131 -14.71 10.77 5.06
CA TRP A 131 -13.63 11.75 4.88
C TRP A 131 -13.42 12.70 6.07
N ASP A 132 -14.42 12.86 6.91
CA ASP A 132 -14.43 13.70 8.11
C ASP A 132 -13.69 13.07 9.31
N ILE A 133 -13.35 11.78 9.22
CA ILE A 133 -12.65 11.04 10.28
C ILE A 133 -11.12 11.00 10.04
N LEU A 134 -10.71 10.80 8.80
CA LEU A 134 -9.31 10.77 8.39
C LEU A 134 -9.20 11.30 6.97
N ASN A 135 -8.44 12.38 6.82
CA ASN A 135 -8.18 12.95 5.51
C ASN A 135 -6.79 13.58 5.43
N GLY A 136 -6.23 13.57 4.23
CA GLY A 136 -5.04 14.32 3.87
C GLY A 136 -5.39 15.53 3.02
N PRO A 137 -4.44 16.47 2.84
CA PRO A 137 -4.67 17.65 2.03
C PRO A 137 -4.86 17.30 0.56
N GLY A 138 -5.80 17.98 -0.09
CA GLY A 138 -5.98 17.95 -1.54
C GLY A 138 -5.50 19.24 -2.20
N ILE A 139 -5.41 19.26 -3.54
CA ILE A 139 -4.89 20.39 -4.33
C ILE A 139 -5.65 21.69 -4.06
N ASN A 140 -6.95 21.63 -3.81
CA ASN A 140 -7.85 22.78 -3.69
C ASN A 140 -8.24 23.11 -2.24
N ARG A 141 -7.56 22.56 -1.26
CA ARG A 141 -7.83 22.91 0.14
C ARG A 141 -6.91 24.05 0.60
N GLY A 142 -7.56 25.11 1.14
CA GLY A 142 -6.94 26.37 1.53
C GLY A 142 -5.76 26.23 2.50
N ALA A 143 -5.30 27.33 3.00
CA ALA A 143 -4.01 27.79 3.48
C ALA A 143 -3.09 26.88 4.34
N GLU A 144 -3.55 25.77 4.91
CA GLU A 144 -2.67 24.86 5.70
C GLU A 144 -3.01 23.39 5.37
N PRO A 145 -2.32 22.79 4.38
CA PRO A 145 -2.56 21.42 3.99
C PRO A 145 -1.96 20.45 5.00
N VAL A 146 -2.73 20.10 6.03
CA VAL A 146 -2.30 19.15 7.06
C VAL A 146 -3.22 17.94 7.12
N LEU A 147 -2.65 16.83 7.55
CA LEU A 147 -3.37 15.59 7.80
C LEU A 147 -4.24 15.76 9.05
N TYR A 148 -5.51 15.38 8.94
CA TYR A 148 -6.48 15.35 10.04
C TYR A 148 -6.86 13.91 10.38
N MET A 149 -6.98 13.61 11.68
CA MET A 149 -7.42 12.29 12.14
C MET A 149 -8.23 12.40 13.45
N GLU A 150 -9.43 11.81 13.46
CA GLU A 150 -10.19 11.55 14.66
C GLU A 150 -9.84 10.14 15.16
N GLY A 151 -8.87 10.07 16.10
CA GLY A 151 -8.22 8.82 16.50
C GLY A 151 -9.16 7.77 17.10
N THR A 152 -10.22 8.21 17.82
CA THR A 152 -11.21 7.29 18.43
C THR A 152 -12.04 6.59 17.36
N ALA A 153 -12.49 7.33 16.35
CA ALA A 153 -13.28 6.76 15.26
C ALA A 153 -12.44 5.84 14.37
N VAL A 154 -11.18 6.21 14.10
CA VAL A 154 -10.22 5.34 13.38
C VAL A 154 -9.95 4.05 14.16
N PHE A 155 -9.75 4.14 15.49
CA PHE A 155 -9.60 2.95 16.34
C PHE A 155 -10.82 2.02 16.24
N ARG A 156 -12.03 2.57 16.41
CA ARG A 156 -13.29 1.82 16.32
C ARG A 156 -13.43 1.14 14.97
N PHE A 157 -13.17 1.87 13.88
CA PHE A 157 -13.18 1.32 12.53
C PHE A 157 -12.23 0.12 12.41
N ALA A 158 -10.98 0.25 12.89
CA ALA A 158 -9.97 -0.79 12.77
C ALA A 158 -10.38 -2.08 13.51
N VAL A 159 -10.81 -1.96 14.78
CA VAL A 159 -11.16 -3.14 15.60
C VAL A 159 -12.46 -3.83 15.16
N GLU A 160 -13.31 -3.15 14.41
CA GLU A 160 -14.50 -3.75 13.78
C GLU A 160 -14.17 -4.39 12.43
N THR A 161 -13.31 -3.75 11.64
CA THR A 161 -13.09 -4.12 10.23
C THR A 161 -12.06 -5.23 10.08
N VAL A 162 -10.96 -5.19 10.84
CA VAL A 162 -9.86 -6.14 10.67
C VAL A 162 -10.31 -7.59 10.89
N PRO A 163 -11.00 -7.98 12.00
CA PRO A 163 -11.46 -9.35 12.17
C PRO A 163 -12.34 -9.83 11.01
N ARG A 164 -13.28 -8.98 10.58
CA ARG A 164 -14.15 -9.31 9.44
C ARG A 164 -13.37 -9.53 8.14
N CYS A 165 -12.33 -8.73 7.87
CA CYS A 165 -11.48 -8.92 6.71
C CYS A 165 -10.65 -10.21 6.81
N MET A 166 -10.20 -10.57 8.03
CA MET A 166 -9.50 -11.82 8.29
C MET A 166 -10.41 -13.02 7.97
N ASP A 167 -11.62 -13.06 8.52
CA ASP A 167 -12.60 -14.13 8.24
C ASP A 167 -12.84 -14.25 6.74
N GLN A 168 -13.09 -13.14 6.06
CA GLN A 168 -13.37 -13.14 4.62
C GLN A 168 -12.20 -13.61 3.76
N VAL A 169 -10.95 -13.27 4.12
CA VAL A 169 -9.78 -13.70 3.35
C VAL A 169 -9.46 -15.16 3.60
N LEU A 170 -9.64 -15.65 4.82
CA LEU A 170 -9.52 -17.07 5.16
C LEU A 170 -10.55 -17.91 4.42
N ASP A 171 -11.81 -17.49 4.43
CA ASP A 171 -12.89 -18.15 3.65
C ASP A 171 -12.54 -18.24 2.16
N ARG A 172 -12.04 -17.15 1.56
CA ARG A 172 -11.62 -17.13 0.15
C ARG A 172 -10.41 -18.02 -0.13
N ALA A 173 -9.52 -18.14 0.85
CA ALA A 173 -8.34 -18.99 0.76
C ALA A 173 -8.67 -20.47 1.02
N GLY A 174 -9.83 -20.79 1.62
CA GLY A 174 -10.17 -22.12 2.09
C GLY A 174 -9.30 -22.57 3.25
N LEU A 175 -8.85 -21.62 4.11
CA LEU A 175 -7.96 -21.86 5.25
C LEU A 175 -8.69 -21.60 6.56
N ALA A 176 -8.32 -22.34 7.59
CA ALA A 176 -8.64 -22.02 8.98
C ALA A 176 -7.60 -21.08 9.58
N LEU A 177 -7.90 -20.45 10.71
CA LEU A 177 -6.99 -19.53 11.39
C LEU A 177 -5.66 -20.21 11.79
N GLU A 178 -5.76 -21.46 12.19
CA GLU A 178 -4.67 -22.33 12.63
C GLU A 178 -3.72 -22.75 11.48
N ASP A 179 -4.16 -22.60 10.23
CA ASP A 179 -3.35 -22.89 9.04
C ASP A 179 -2.40 -21.73 8.68
N VAL A 180 -2.51 -20.59 9.36
CA VAL A 180 -1.73 -19.40 9.07
C VAL A 180 -0.55 -19.27 10.04
N ASP A 181 0.66 -19.35 9.51
CA ASP A 181 1.89 -19.25 10.30
C ASP A 181 2.15 -17.83 10.80
N GLU A 182 1.79 -16.80 10.02
CA GLU A 182 2.08 -15.41 10.37
C GLU A 182 1.05 -14.42 9.84
N PHE A 183 0.71 -13.42 10.66
CA PHE A 183 -0.12 -12.28 10.31
C PHE A 183 0.68 -10.99 10.33
N VAL A 184 0.77 -10.31 9.19
CA VAL A 184 1.45 -9.02 9.07
C VAL A 184 0.41 -7.91 8.95
N PHE A 185 0.10 -7.25 10.06
CA PHE A 185 -0.86 -6.15 10.10
C PHE A 185 -0.19 -4.79 9.85
N HIS A 186 -0.99 -3.82 9.39
CA HIS A 186 -0.59 -2.43 9.43
C HIS A 186 -0.29 -1.97 10.87
N GLN A 187 0.90 -1.43 11.10
CA GLN A 187 1.41 -1.09 12.44
C GLN A 187 1.08 0.36 12.84
N ALA A 188 -0.19 0.76 12.71
CA ALA A 188 -0.61 2.11 13.05
C ALA A 188 -0.52 2.41 14.56
N ASN A 189 -0.90 1.46 15.41
CA ASN A 189 -0.94 1.65 16.85
C ASN A 189 -0.93 0.30 17.58
N ARG A 190 -0.05 0.16 18.56
CA ARG A 190 0.08 -1.05 19.39
C ARG A 190 -1.24 -1.48 20.04
N ARG A 191 -2.07 -0.52 20.48
CA ARG A 191 -3.35 -0.82 21.13
C ARG A 191 -4.34 -1.50 20.18
N ILE A 192 -4.33 -1.13 18.90
CA ILE A 192 -5.14 -1.79 17.86
C ILE A 192 -4.68 -3.24 17.71
N LEU A 193 -3.38 -3.48 17.56
CA LEU A 193 -2.82 -4.82 17.41
C LEU A 193 -3.10 -5.71 18.62
N GLU A 194 -2.93 -5.19 19.83
CA GLU A 194 -3.24 -5.90 21.07
C GLU A 194 -4.73 -6.24 21.21
N HIS A 195 -5.62 -5.35 20.72
CA HIS A 195 -7.06 -5.60 20.72
C HIS A 195 -7.43 -6.71 19.74
N ILE A 196 -6.90 -6.65 18.52
CA ILE A 196 -7.12 -7.67 17.47
C ILE A 196 -6.63 -9.03 17.97
N ARG A 197 -5.39 -9.12 18.50
CA ARG A 197 -4.82 -10.36 19.05
C ARG A 197 -5.66 -11.01 20.15
N LYS A 198 -6.42 -10.21 20.92
CA LYS A 198 -7.29 -10.75 22.00
C LYS A 198 -8.63 -11.22 21.48
N LYS A 199 -9.02 -10.75 20.30
CA LYS A 199 -10.36 -11.02 19.72
C LYS A 199 -10.31 -12.18 18.71
N CYS A 200 -9.19 -12.39 18.08
CA CYS A 200 -8.86 -13.49 17.19
C CYS A 200 -7.86 -14.42 17.86
#